data_04ac33019738aeb0bd9d1e11bff6ef09
#
_entry.id   04ac33019738aeb0bd9d1e11bff6ef09
#
_cell.length_a   1.000
_cell.length_b   1.000
_cell.length_c   1.000
_cell.angle_alpha   90.00
_cell.angle_beta   90.00
_cell.angle_gamma   90.00
#
_symmetry.space_group_name_H-M   'P 1'
#
loop_
_entity.id
_entity.type
_entity.pdbx_description
1 polymer ?
#
loop_
_entity_poly.entity_id
_entity_poly.type
_entity_poly.pdbx_seq_one_letter_code
_entity_poly.pdbx_strand_id
1 'polypeptide(L)'
;GADIVIDKTRVYENFDDAIKHFNVIIATTNRTRSIKQKVISFSHLSNILKNNKNKIGIVFGPERCGLDNDKIVLCDYVLKINTNKKFSSLNLSHAVNLICYEISRIGNKTNNINTHPHKAKKSELINFMKLLINDLDEKEFFLIKERKKIMTQKIMNIFNKIDLTSDDIKILIGIFKALKKRGK
;
A
#
# COMPACT_ATOMS: atom_id res chain seq x y z
N GLY A 1 16.72 -20.79 16.56
CA GLY A 1 16.50 -20.77 15.10
C GLY A 1 15.89 -19.50 14.54
N ALA A 2 15.31 -18.58 15.36
CA ALA A 2 14.71 -17.34 14.87
C ALA A 2 15.67 -16.13 14.91
N ASP A 3 16.89 -16.31 15.42
CA ASP A 3 17.89 -15.23 15.57
C ASP A 3 18.19 -14.54 14.25
N ILE A 4 18.27 -15.29 13.15
CA ILE A 4 18.50 -14.76 11.80
C ILE A 4 17.39 -13.78 11.35
N VAL A 5 16.17 -13.90 11.88
CA VAL A 5 15.07 -12.97 11.58
C VAL A 5 15.29 -11.66 12.31
N ILE A 6 15.75 -11.74 13.57
CA ILE A 6 16.06 -10.57 14.41
C ILE A 6 17.25 -9.83 13.79
N ASP A 7 18.32 -10.54 13.42
CA ASP A 7 19.54 -9.96 12.83
C ASP A 7 19.26 -9.23 11.49
N LYS A 8 18.26 -9.68 10.73
CA LYS A 8 17.85 -9.06 9.47
C LYS A 8 16.79 -7.98 9.64
N THR A 9 16.30 -7.76 10.86
CA THR A 9 15.30 -6.73 11.16
C THR A 9 15.89 -5.34 10.97
N ARG A 10 15.10 -4.44 10.34
CA ARG A 10 15.44 -3.03 10.20
C ARG A 10 14.39 -2.19 10.89
N VAL A 11 14.83 -1.23 11.66
CA VAL A 11 13.95 -0.26 12.31
C VAL A 11 13.89 1.02 11.47
N TYR A 12 12.71 1.58 11.32
CA TYR A 12 12.48 2.82 10.60
C TYR A 12 11.66 3.77 11.47
N GLU A 13 11.99 5.06 11.44
CA GLU A 13 11.27 6.08 12.19
C GLU A 13 9.88 6.37 11.61
N ASN A 14 9.76 6.27 10.29
CA ASN A 14 8.49 6.53 9.62
C ASN A 14 8.13 5.40 8.64
N PHE A 15 6.82 5.32 8.35
CA PHE A 15 6.25 4.27 7.51
C PHE A 15 6.68 4.39 6.05
N ASP A 16 6.79 5.60 5.52
CA ASP A 16 7.16 5.85 4.13
C ASP A 16 8.54 5.26 3.82
N ASP A 17 9.50 5.44 4.73
CA ASP A 17 10.85 4.88 4.58
C ASP A 17 10.87 3.36 4.63
N ALA A 18 10.02 2.77 5.46
CA ALA A 18 9.91 1.31 5.53
C ALA A 18 9.40 0.71 4.22
N ILE A 19 8.48 1.38 3.53
CA ILE A 19 7.82 0.84 2.34
C ILE A 19 8.42 1.31 1.01
N LYS A 20 9.28 2.31 0.98
CA LYS A 20 9.76 3.00 -0.24
C LYS A 20 10.34 2.09 -1.33
N HIS A 21 10.89 0.94 -0.95
CA HIS A 21 11.53 -0.01 -1.87
C HIS A 21 10.58 -1.08 -2.41
N PHE A 22 9.34 -1.11 -1.96
CA PHE A 22 8.34 -2.07 -2.42
C PHE A 22 7.52 -1.49 -3.59
N ASN A 23 6.99 -2.38 -4.41
CA ASN A 23 6.08 -2.06 -5.49
C ASN A 23 4.63 -2.26 -5.05
N VAL A 24 4.38 -3.27 -4.23
CA VAL A 24 3.05 -3.63 -3.72
C VAL A 24 3.09 -3.76 -2.22
N ILE A 25 2.15 -3.10 -1.55
CA ILE A 25 1.96 -3.21 -0.09
C ILE A 25 0.58 -3.76 0.20
N ILE A 26 0.54 -4.77 1.05
CA ILE A 26 -0.69 -5.43 1.48
C ILE A 26 -0.87 -5.18 2.98
N ALA A 27 -1.90 -4.43 3.36
CA ALA A 27 -2.26 -4.24 4.76
C ALA A 27 -3.07 -5.42 5.29
N THR A 28 -2.86 -5.79 6.54
CA THR A 28 -3.69 -6.77 7.23
C THR A 28 -4.59 -6.05 8.23
N THR A 29 -5.89 -6.12 8.05
CA THR A 29 -6.85 -5.55 9.00
C THR A 29 -8.23 -6.17 8.82
N ASN A 30 -8.94 -6.34 9.91
CA ASN A 30 -10.34 -6.78 9.89
C ASN A 30 -11.33 -5.62 10.11
N ARG A 31 -10.84 -4.42 10.43
CA ARG A 31 -11.69 -3.26 10.66
C ARG A 31 -12.31 -2.76 9.36
N THR A 32 -13.61 -2.51 9.39
CA THR A 32 -14.29 -1.77 8.32
C THR A 32 -13.92 -0.28 8.42
N ARG A 33 -13.55 0.33 7.29
CA ARG A 33 -13.09 1.71 7.24
C ARG A 33 -13.83 2.52 6.21
N SER A 34 -13.84 3.85 6.38
CA SER A 34 -14.43 4.79 5.42
C SER A 34 -13.65 4.83 4.09
N ILE A 35 -12.37 4.50 4.12
CA ILE A 35 -11.51 4.44 2.93
C ILE A 35 -11.74 3.11 2.24
N LYS A 36 -12.29 3.16 1.01
CA LYS A 36 -12.56 1.97 0.19
C LYS A 36 -11.25 1.50 -0.46
N GLN A 37 -10.62 0.47 0.12
CA GLN A 37 -9.47 -0.23 -0.45
C GLN A 37 -9.91 -1.52 -1.15
N LYS A 38 -9.06 -2.02 -2.05
CA LYS A 38 -9.25 -3.34 -2.67
C LYS A 38 -9.06 -4.43 -1.61
N VAL A 39 -10.16 -5.03 -1.15
CA VAL A 39 -10.12 -6.14 -0.17
C VAL A 39 -9.83 -7.43 -0.92
N ILE A 40 -8.86 -8.19 -0.41
CA ILE A 40 -8.46 -9.49 -0.98
C ILE A 40 -8.58 -10.61 0.04
N SER A 41 -8.78 -11.82 -0.47
CA SER A 41 -8.74 -13.09 0.27
C SER A 41 -7.37 -13.77 0.10
N PHE A 42 -7.14 -14.90 0.80
CA PHE A 42 -5.93 -15.70 0.62
C PHE A 42 -5.77 -16.25 -0.81
N SER A 43 -6.87 -16.57 -1.50
CA SER A 43 -6.79 -17.01 -2.90
C SER A 43 -6.27 -15.90 -3.82
N HIS A 44 -6.71 -14.66 -3.62
CA HIS A 44 -6.19 -13.50 -4.36
C HIS A 44 -4.72 -13.19 -3.99
N LEU A 45 -4.37 -13.29 -2.70
CA LEU A 45 -2.97 -13.17 -2.26
C LEU A 45 -2.08 -14.16 -2.99
N SER A 46 -2.51 -15.43 -3.08
CA SER A 46 -1.80 -16.47 -3.83
C SER A 46 -1.55 -16.06 -5.28
N ASN A 47 -2.56 -15.52 -5.97
CA ASN A 47 -2.42 -15.07 -7.35
C ASN A 47 -1.43 -13.90 -7.49
N ILE A 48 -1.51 -12.92 -6.58
CA ILE A 48 -0.58 -11.80 -6.55
C ILE A 48 0.86 -12.28 -6.38
N LEU A 49 1.11 -13.21 -5.46
CA LEU A 49 2.45 -13.73 -5.16
C LEU A 49 3.01 -14.60 -6.31
N LYS A 50 2.18 -15.44 -6.93
CA LYS A 50 2.62 -16.33 -8.02
C LYS A 50 2.95 -15.61 -9.32
N ASN A 51 2.20 -14.57 -9.66
CA ASN A 51 2.23 -13.94 -10.97
C ASN A 51 2.91 -12.57 -10.97
N ASN A 52 3.64 -12.22 -9.91
CA ASN A 52 4.09 -10.86 -9.74
C ASN A 52 5.62 -10.78 -9.56
N LYS A 53 6.30 -10.08 -10.46
CA LYS A 53 7.73 -9.73 -10.34
C LYS A 53 7.96 -8.57 -9.36
N ASN A 54 6.91 -7.97 -8.84
CA ASN A 54 7.02 -6.84 -7.93
C ASN A 54 7.51 -7.27 -6.55
N LYS A 55 8.28 -6.42 -5.91
CA LYS A 55 8.65 -6.58 -4.51
C LYS A 55 7.42 -6.28 -3.63
N ILE A 56 6.95 -7.27 -2.90
CA ILE A 56 5.72 -7.21 -2.11
C ILE A 56 6.07 -7.11 -0.63
N GLY A 57 5.42 -6.19 0.08
CA GLY A 57 5.46 -6.07 1.53
C GLY A 57 4.09 -6.35 2.15
N ILE A 58 4.07 -7.07 3.26
CA ILE A 58 2.86 -7.31 4.05
C ILE A 58 2.99 -6.54 5.36
N VAL A 59 2.00 -5.73 5.68
CA VAL A 59 2.02 -4.83 6.83
C VAL A 59 1.00 -5.26 7.86
N PHE A 60 1.47 -5.40 9.08
CA PHE A 60 0.66 -5.66 10.26
C PHE A 60 0.60 -4.42 11.14
N GLY A 61 -0.54 -4.16 11.73
CA GLY A 61 -0.71 -3.08 12.68
C GLY A 61 -0.48 -3.52 14.12
N PRO A 62 -0.27 -2.57 15.03
CA PRO A 62 -0.24 -2.86 16.46
C PRO A 62 -1.54 -3.54 16.93
N GLU A 63 -1.46 -4.46 17.89
CA GLU A 63 -2.62 -5.23 18.38
C GLU A 63 -3.75 -4.35 18.92
N ARG A 64 -3.41 -3.29 19.64
CA ARG A 64 -4.40 -2.42 20.30
C ARG A 64 -5.20 -1.57 19.34
N CYS A 65 -4.56 -0.95 18.35
CA CYS A 65 -5.18 0.05 17.46
C CYS A 65 -5.23 -0.37 15.99
N GLY A 66 -4.42 -1.37 15.57
CA GLY A 66 -4.25 -1.73 14.16
C GLY A 66 -3.58 -0.61 13.36
N LEU A 67 -3.58 -0.74 12.04
CA LEU A 67 -3.07 0.30 11.15
C LEU A 67 -4.01 1.51 11.15
N ASP A 68 -3.46 2.71 11.10
CA ASP A 68 -4.23 3.95 10.90
C ASP A 68 -4.56 4.17 9.40
N ASN A 69 -5.42 5.15 9.13
CA ASN A 69 -5.85 5.45 7.77
C ASN A 69 -4.71 6.01 6.91
N ASP A 70 -3.78 6.76 7.50
CA ASP A 70 -2.64 7.35 6.78
C ASP A 70 -1.73 6.25 6.21
N LYS A 71 -1.56 5.14 6.93
CA LYS A 71 -0.80 3.98 6.45
C LYS A 71 -1.59 3.14 5.44
N ILE A 72 -2.89 2.95 5.68
CA ILE A 72 -3.74 2.14 4.79
C ILE A 72 -3.89 2.74 3.40
N VAL A 73 -3.94 4.07 3.26
CA VAL A 73 -4.04 4.71 1.94
C VAL A 73 -2.80 4.48 1.07
N LEU A 74 -1.66 4.15 1.66
CA LEU A 74 -0.42 3.80 0.97
C LEU A 74 -0.37 2.32 0.55
N CYS A 75 -1.28 1.49 1.07
CA CYS A 75 -1.36 0.07 0.74
C CYS A 75 -2.21 -0.15 -0.51
N ASP A 76 -1.83 -1.11 -1.36
CA ASP A 76 -2.56 -1.46 -2.58
C ASP A 76 -3.78 -2.31 -2.29
N TYR A 77 -3.64 -3.19 -1.31
CA TYR A 77 -4.65 -4.17 -0.92
C TYR A 77 -4.83 -4.23 0.59
N VAL A 78 -6.01 -4.66 0.98
CA VAL A 78 -6.32 -5.05 2.36
C VAL A 78 -6.62 -6.55 2.37
N LEU A 79 -5.76 -7.32 3.01
CA LEU A 79 -5.99 -8.73 3.26
C LEU A 79 -6.85 -8.90 4.51
N LYS A 80 -8.03 -9.47 4.32
CA LYS A 80 -8.89 -9.86 5.44
C LYS A 80 -8.73 -11.35 5.72
N ILE A 81 -8.43 -11.66 6.98
CA ILE A 81 -8.44 -13.04 7.48
C ILE A 81 -9.86 -13.33 7.97
N ASN A 82 -10.49 -14.34 7.37
CA ASN A 82 -11.83 -14.75 7.81
C ASN A 82 -11.76 -15.38 9.20
N THR A 83 -12.37 -14.72 10.16
CA THR A 83 -12.48 -15.16 11.54
C THR A 83 -13.95 -15.23 11.96
N ASN A 84 -14.22 -15.74 13.16
CA ASN A 84 -15.57 -15.72 13.70
C ASN A 84 -16.09 -14.27 13.81
N LYS A 85 -17.32 -14.03 13.35
CA LYS A 85 -17.93 -12.69 13.35
C LYS A 85 -18.00 -12.05 14.75
N LYS A 86 -18.14 -12.87 15.80
CA LYS A 86 -18.18 -12.40 17.20
C LYS A 86 -16.78 -12.06 17.74
N PHE A 87 -15.72 -12.67 17.20
CA PHE A 87 -14.32 -12.49 17.62
C PHE A 87 -13.46 -12.27 16.38
N SER A 88 -13.64 -11.09 15.76
CA SER A 88 -13.05 -10.81 14.45
C SER A 88 -11.57 -10.41 14.50
N SER A 89 -11.03 -10.08 15.68
CA SER A 89 -9.63 -9.70 15.86
C SER A 89 -8.80 -10.93 16.24
N LEU A 90 -7.71 -11.16 15.50
CA LEU A 90 -6.70 -12.15 15.86
C LEU A 90 -5.56 -11.47 16.62
N ASN A 91 -4.95 -12.19 17.53
CA ASN A 91 -3.65 -11.83 18.08
C ASN A 91 -2.64 -11.67 16.94
N LEU A 92 -1.72 -10.72 17.07
CA LEU A 92 -0.76 -10.37 16.02
C LEU A 92 0.09 -11.56 15.61
N SER A 93 0.62 -12.32 16.57
CA SER A 93 1.46 -13.49 16.29
C SER A 93 0.70 -14.58 15.51
N HIS A 94 -0.56 -14.81 15.84
CA HIS A 94 -1.42 -15.74 15.11
C HIS A 94 -1.69 -15.26 13.68
N ALA A 95 -1.94 -13.96 13.49
CA ALA A 95 -2.15 -13.39 12.16
C ALA A 95 -0.89 -13.54 11.29
N VAL A 96 0.29 -13.25 11.86
CA VAL A 96 1.59 -13.41 11.17
C VAL A 96 1.80 -14.88 10.80
N ASN A 97 1.63 -15.80 11.76
CA ASN A 97 1.85 -17.22 11.53
C ASN A 97 0.92 -17.77 10.43
N LEU A 98 -0.36 -17.40 10.45
CA LEU A 98 -1.33 -17.84 9.45
C LEU A 98 -0.96 -17.35 8.04
N ILE A 99 -0.54 -16.09 7.91
CA ILE A 99 -0.13 -15.53 6.63
C ILE A 99 1.17 -16.17 6.14
N CYS A 100 2.16 -16.37 7.01
CA CYS A 100 3.40 -17.07 6.67
C CYS A 100 3.13 -18.51 6.21
N TYR A 101 2.21 -19.21 6.89
CA TYR A 101 1.78 -20.55 6.49
C TYR A 101 1.14 -20.56 5.10
N GLU A 102 0.21 -19.65 4.82
CA GLU A 102 -0.41 -19.53 3.49
C GLU A 102 0.61 -19.21 2.40
N ILE A 103 1.57 -18.32 2.67
CA ILE A 103 2.67 -18.00 1.75
C ILE A 103 3.52 -19.24 1.47
N SER A 104 3.87 -20.01 2.51
CA SER A 104 4.67 -21.23 2.36
C SER A 104 3.97 -22.30 1.50
N ARG A 105 2.65 -22.39 1.58
CA ARG A 105 1.84 -23.31 0.74
C ARG A 105 1.84 -22.97 -0.73
N ILE A 106 2.05 -21.69 -1.07
CA ILE A 106 2.09 -21.24 -2.48
C ILE A 106 3.28 -21.87 -3.19
N GLY A 107 4.36 -22.15 -2.46
CA GLY A 107 5.59 -22.77 -2.96
C GLY A 107 6.26 -21.94 -4.05
N ASN A 108 7.43 -22.39 -4.51
CA ASN A 108 8.20 -21.74 -5.58
C ASN A 108 7.62 -22.03 -7.00
N LYS A 109 6.36 -22.38 -7.11
CA LYS A 109 5.69 -22.55 -8.42
C LYS A 109 5.39 -21.19 -9.03
N THR A 110 6.43 -20.48 -9.41
CA THR A 110 6.31 -19.33 -10.30
C THR A 110 6.05 -19.84 -11.71
N ASN A 111 4.78 -19.98 -12.09
CA ASN A 111 4.45 -20.03 -13.49
C ASN A 111 4.80 -18.63 -14.04
N ASN A 112 5.79 -18.58 -14.95
CA ASN A 112 6.29 -17.37 -15.60
C ASN A 112 5.29 -16.71 -16.56
N ILE A 113 4.03 -16.67 -16.23
CA ILE A 113 3.03 -15.90 -16.96
C ILE A 113 3.05 -14.48 -16.39
N ASN A 114 3.91 -13.65 -17.01
CA ASN A 114 3.99 -12.22 -16.71
C ASN A 114 2.74 -11.49 -17.26
N THR A 115 1.64 -11.55 -16.54
CA THR A 115 0.39 -10.91 -16.95
C THR A 115 0.22 -9.50 -16.35
N HIS A 116 1.08 -9.10 -15.42
CA HIS A 116 0.97 -7.78 -14.77
C HIS A 116 2.19 -6.91 -15.05
N PRO A 117 1.98 -5.63 -15.39
CA PRO A 117 3.08 -4.68 -15.56
C PRO A 117 3.84 -4.51 -14.24
N HIS A 118 5.13 -4.17 -14.34
CA HIS A 118 5.95 -3.87 -13.18
C HIS A 118 5.49 -2.53 -12.59
N LYS A 119 4.85 -2.56 -11.44
CA LYS A 119 4.37 -1.34 -10.76
C LYS A 119 5.53 -0.46 -10.33
N ALA A 120 5.30 0.84 -10.32
CA ALA A 120 6.21 1.81 -9.73
C ALA A 120 6.50 1.49 -8.26
N LYS A 121 7.68 1.87 -7.79
CA LYS A 121 8.00 1.77 -6.35
C LYS A 121 7.13 2.75 -5.55
N LYS A 122 6.87 2.42 -4.30
CA LYS A 122 6.13 3.32 -3.40
C LYS A 122 6.80 4.68 -3.25
N SER A 123 8.13 4.75 -3.28
CA SER A 123 8.85 6.02 -3.29
C SER A 123 8.46 6.93 -4.46
N GLU A 124 8.28 6.38 -5.66
CA GLU A 124 7.91 7.17 -6.85
C GLU A 124 6.49 7.72 -6.71
N LEU A 125 5.54 6.87 -6.28
CA LEU A 125 4.16 7.30 -6.03
C LEU A 125 4.08 8.36 -4.90
N ILE A 126 4.77 8.14 -3.79
CA ILE A 126 4.79 9.09 -2.66
C ILE A 126 5.39 10.44 -3.10
N ASN A 127 6.49 10.44 -3.86
CA ASN A 127 7.09 11.67 -4.37
C ASN A 127 6.16 12.40 -5.35
N PHE A 128 5.52 11.69 -6.27
CA PHE A 128 4.51 12.26 -7.15
C PHE A 128 3.37 12.90 -6.35
N MET A 129 2.86 12.21 -5.34
CA MET A 129 1.79 12.73 -4.49
C MET A 129 2.21 13.98 -3.72
N LYS A 130 3.45 14.03 -3.20
CA LYS A 130 3.97 15.24 -2.54
C LYS A 130 3.96 16.44 -3.49
N LEU A 131 4.43 16.25 -4.74
CA LEU A 131 4.42 17.31 -5.76
C LEU A 131 2.98 17.75 -6.06
N LEU A 132 2.07 16.80 -6.32
CA LEU A 132 0.67 17.11 -6.63
C LEU A 132 -0.02 17.85 -5.49
N ILE A 133 0.13 17.40 -4.25
CA ILE A 133 -0.53 18.04 -3.09
C ILE A 133 0.02 19.44 -2.86
N ASN A 134 1.33 19.69 -3.04
CA ASN A 134 1.91 21.02 -2.95
C ASN A 134 1.36 21.95 -4.04
N ASP A 135 1.29 21.48 -5.30
CA ASP A 135 0.74 22.29 -6.40
C ASP A 135 -0.76 22.60 -6.19
N LEU A 136 -1.53 21.65 -5.66
CA LEU A 136 -2.94 21.86 -5.31
C LEU A 136 -3.10 22.85 -4.15
N ASP A 137 -2.20 22.84 -3.19
CA ASP A 137 -2.19 23.78 -2.05
C ASP A 137 -1.86 25.21 -2.52
N GLU A 138 -0.85 25.37 -3.37
CA GLU A 138 -0.49 26.65 -3.99
C GLU A 138 -1.65 27.26 -4.84
N LYS A 139 -2.54 26.41 -5.37
CA LYS A 139 -3.72 26.81 -6.16
C LYS A 139 -4.99 26.89 -5.32
N GLU A 140 -4.88 26.88 -4.00
CA GLU A 140 -5.99 26.99 -3.04
C GLU A 140 -7.10 25.94 -3.25
N PHE A 141 -6.74 24.76 -3.77
CA PHE A 141 -7.71 23.66 -3.98
C PHE A 141 -8.37 23.21 -2.68
N PHE A 142 -7.65 23.29 -1.56
CA PHE A 142 -8.13 22.88 -0.26
C PHE A 142 -8.85 24.04 0.46
N LEU A 143 -10.07 24.35 0.04
CA LEU A 143 -10.87 25.47 0.57
C LEU A 143 -11.07 25.40 2.09
N ILE A 144 -11.16 24.19 2.66
CA ILE A 144 -11.38 23.95 4.08
C ILE A 144 -10.16 23.21 4.64
N LYS A 145 -9.34 23.92 5.43
CA LYS A 145 -8.07 23.41 5.97
C LYS A 145 -8.24 22.12 6.80
N GLU A 146 -9.30 22.03 7.58
CA GLU A 146 -9.62 20.87 8.42
C GLU A 146 -9.90 19.60 7.58
N ARG A 147 -10.39 19.77 6.35
CA ARG A 147 -10.68 18.68 5.42
C ARG A 147 -9.50 18.32 4.50
N LYS A 148 -8.42 19.11 4.49
CA LYS A 148 -7.24 18.87 3.65
C LYS A 148 -6.70 17.47 3.81
N LYS A 149 -6.53 17.01 5.07
CA LYS A 149 -6.03 15.65 5.36
C LYS A 149 -6.90 14.57 4.72
N ILE A 150 -8.22 14.67 4.88
CA ILE A 150 -9.17 13.67 4.34
C ILE A 150 -9.15 13.70 2.80
N MET A 151 -9.07 14.89 2.21
CA MET A 151 -9.02 15.04 0.75
C MET A 151 -7.72 14.46 0.18
N THR A 152 -6.56 14.74 0.82
CA THR A 152 -5.27 14.15 0.47
C THR A 152 -5.33 12.62 0.51
N GLN A 153 -5.92 12.01 1.54
CA GLN A 153 -6.12 10.57 1.62
C GLN A 153 -6.97 10.03 0.47
N LYS A 154 -8.05 10.75 0.09
CA LYS A 154 -8.90 10.37 -1.05
C LYS A 154 -8.14 10.43 -2.37
N ILE A 155 -7.35 11.48 -2.60
CA ILE A 155 -6.52 11.62 -3.80
C ILE A 155 -5.48 10.50 -3.87
N MET A 156 -4.74 10.24 -2.79
CA MET A 156 -3.81 9.12 -2.70
C MET A 156 -4.48 7.78 -3.03
N ASN A 157 -5.69 7.56 -2.50
CA ASN A 157 -6.44 6.33 -2.76
C ASN A 157 -6.87 6.18 -4.22
N ILE A 158 -7.09 7.27 -4.97
CA ILE A 158 -7.37 7.22 -6.41
C ILE A 158 -6.15 6.66 -7.14
N PHE A 159 -4.98 7.27 -6.94
CA PHE A 159 -3.75 6.84 -7.62
C PHE A 159 -3.27 5.46 -7.20
N ASN A 160 -3.52 5.06 -5.96
CA ASN A 160 -3.13 3.74 -5.47
C ASN A 160 -4.01 2.59 -6.00
N LYS A 161 -5.22 2.89 -6.50
CA LYS A 161 -6.09 1.91 -7.15
C LYS A 161 -5.67 1.59 -8.59
N ILE A 162 -4.90 2.47 -9.20
CA ILE A 162 -4.38 2.32 -10.55
C ILE A 162 -3.01 1.65 -10.44
N ASP A 163 -2.78 0.62 -11.26
CA ASP A 163 -1.52 -0.10 -11.27
C ASP A 163 -0.46 0.67 -12.09
N LEU A 164 -0.10 1.87 -11.60
CA LEU A 164 0.84 2.78 -12.28
C LEU A 164 2.24 2.17 -12.38
N THR A 165 2.83 2.28 -13.56
CA THR A 165 4.25 2.02 -13.81
C THR A 165 5.09 3.26 -13.53
N SER A 166 6.42 3.11 -13.48
CA SER A 166 7.34 4.26 -13.34
C SER A 166 7.20 5.26 -14.50
N ASP A 167 6.88 4.76 -15.71
CA ASP A 167 6.70 5.62 -16.88
C ASP A 167 5.38 6.39 -16.82
N ASP A 168 4.29 5.77 -16.34
CA ASP A 168 3.03 6.46 -16.10
C ASP A 168 3.21 7.62 -15.12
N ILE A 169 3.97 7.42 -14.03
CA ILE A 169 4.26 8.48 -13.06
C ILE A 169 5.06 9.62 -13.70
N LYS A 170 6.05 9.33 -14.55
CA LYS A 170 6.80 10.38 -15.27
C LYS A 170 5.88 11.18 -16.20
N ILE A 171 4.98 10.52 -16.92
CA ILE A 171 3.99 11.17 -17.80
C ILE A 171 3.09 12.08 -16.96
N LEU A 172 2.54 11.60 -15.85
CA LEU A 172 1.70 12.40 -14.95
C LEU A 172 2.45 13.64 -14.44
N ILE A 173 3.69 13.49 -13.99
CA ILE A 173 4.54 14.63 -13.56
C ILE A 173 4.71 15.62 -14.70
N GLY A 174 4.93 15.15 -15.94
CA GLY A 174 5.05 15.99 -17.13
C GLY A 174 3.79 16.81 -17.39
N ILE A 175 2.63 16.18 -17.33
CA ILE A 175 1.31 16.81 -17.52
C ILE A 175 1.11 17.93 -16.48
N PHE A 176 1.31 17.65 -15.19
CA PHE A 176 1.13 18.64 -14.14
C PHE A 176 2.10 19.82 -14.27
N LYS A 177 3.37 19.56 -14.61
CA LYS A 177 4.34 20.62 -14.88
C LYS A 177 3.93 21.51 -16.06
N ALA A 178 3.38 20.94 -17.14
CA ALA A 178 2.91 21.70 -18.29
C ALA A 178 1.70 22.58 -17.94
N LEU A 179 0.75 22.05 -17.15
CA LEU A 179 -0.40 22.83 -16.69
C LEU A 179 0.01 23.97 -15.75
N LYS A 180 1.01 23.76 -14.89
CA LYS A 180 1.54 24.80 -13.99
C LYS A 180 2.14 25.97 -14.74
N LYS A 181 2.84 25.72 -15.87
CA LYS A 181 3.47 26.79 -16.69
C LYS A 181 2.46 27.69 -17.40
N ARG A 182 1.25 27.18 -17.72
CA ARG A 182 0.21 27.97 -18.42
C ARG A 182 -0.63 28.85 -17.50
N GLY A 183 -0.45 28.78 -16.21
CA GLY A 183 -1.18 29.56 -15.20
C GLY A 183 -0.41 30.81 -14.71
N LYS A 184 0.56 31.31 -15.47
CA LYS A 184 1.24 32.62 -15.26
C LYS A 184 0.70 33.65 -16.21
#